data_163d43d4ccd8d3dfca8617e338dbb0c0
#
_entry.id   163d43d4ccd8d3dfca8617e338dbb0c0
#
_cell.length_a   1.000
_cell.length_b   1.000
_cell.length_c   1.000
_cell.angle_alpha   90.00
_cell.angle_beta   90.00
_cell.angle_gamma   90.00
#
_symmetry.space_group_name_H-M   'P 1'
#
loop_
_entity.id
_entity.type
_entity.pdbx_description
1 polymer ?
#
loop_
_entity_poly.entity_id
_entity_poly.type
_entity_poly.pdbx_seq_one_letter_code
_entity_poly.pdbx_strand_id
1 'polypeptide(L)'
;MANELILVVEDVDLLREGLREILSLEGFQVLTARNGKEALEHMQRVLPELIISDITMPVMDGYDFYTTIRARAEWVGIPFIFLSARTEHADFVTSRNLGVDDYLTKPISREELVTTVRSRLSRFRQAQMARVHQAHLDSLIALANAIESRSPDMAGHIERIMEFAVILAGYLGWSPRRQSDLRFAAILHDIGKIHIPASILFKSTPLSQAEWEMIRRHPITGAEMIKDVPYLVECAPMVRHHHERWDGFGYPDGLAGLTIPEGARILAVADSLDNIITERPFAAARSLDQACEELIRLSGKNYDPMVIEALKEAWKDGKFNSLHARL
;
A
#
# COMPACT_ATOMS: atom_id res chain seq x y z
N MET A 1 -17.57 9.61 17.03
CA MET A 1 -18.46 8.86 16.13
C MET A 1 -18.40 9.59 14.81
N ALA A 2 -18.08 8.92 13.73
CA ALA A 2 -17.94 9.56 12.42
C ALA A 2 -19.35 9.94 11.94
N ASN A 3 -19.48 11.18 11.53
CA ASN A 3 -20.73 11.84 11.18
C ASN A 3 -20.85 11.80 9.64
N GLU A 4 -20.93 10.56 9.08
CA GLU A 4 -20.98 10.34 7.64
C GLU A 4 -22.23 10.96 7.04
N LEU A 5 -22.05 11.68 5.91
CA LEU A 5 -23.12 12.29 5.15
C LEU A 5 -23.67 11.31 4.10
N ILE A 6 -24.93 10.96 4.21
CA ILE A 6 -25.64 10.12 3.25
C ILE A 6 -26.66 10.98 2.47
N LEU A 7 -26.66 10.87 1.16
CA LEU A 7 -27.68 11.49 0.32
C LEU A 7 -28.76 10.45 -0.02
N VAL A 8 -30.00 10.73 0.38
CA VAL A 8 -31.18 9.92 0.08
C VAL A 8 -32.01 10.62 -0.99
N VAL A 9 -32.24 9.96 -2.12
CA VAL A 9 -32.97 10.48 -3.28
C VAL A 9 -34.22 9.60 -3.49
N GLU A 10 -35.40 10.16 -3.23
CA GLU A 10 -36.68 9.43 -3.24
C GLU A 10 -37.80 10.45 -3.47
N ASP A 11 -38.66 10.22 -4.40
CA ASP A 11 -39.76 11.15 -4.73
C ASP A 11 -40.96 11.05 -3.78
N VAL A 12 -41.20 9.88 -3.18
CA VAL A 12 -42.26 9.66 -2.19
C VAL A 12 -41.88 10.23 -0.84
N ASP A 13 -42.50 11.33 -0.43
CA ASP A 13 -42.18 12.09 0.80
C ASP A 13 -42.14 11.19 2.07
N LEU A 14 -43.14 10.30 2.23
CA LEU A 14 -43.20 9.43 3.42
C LEU A 14 -42.05 8.44 3.46
N LEU A 15 -41.62 7.88 2.35
CA LEU A 15 -40.50 6.94 2.30
C LEU A 15 -39.18 7.67 2.49
N ARG A 16 -39.02 8.84 1.85
CA ARG A 16 -37.82 9.68 1.99
C ARG A 16 -37.59 10.07 3.44
N GLU A 17 -38.63 10.55 4.14
CA GLU A 17 -38.54 10.92 5.56
C GLU A 17 -38.32 9.71 6.45
N GLY A 18 -38.94 8.56 6.17
CA GLY A 18 -38.68 7.32 6.91
C GLY A 18 -37.24 6.85 6.81
N LEU A 19 -36.66 6.87 5.61
CA LEU A 19 -35.23 6.54 5.40
C LEU A 19 -34.33 7.53 6.14
N ARG A 20 -34.64 8.84 6.06
CA ARG A 20 -33.90 9.88 6.76
C ARG A 20 -33.92 9.64 8.28
N GLU A 21 -35.08 9.35 8.84
CA GLU A 21 -35.23 9.12 10.29
C GLU A 21 -34.42 7.88 10.75
N ILE A 22 -34.57 6.75 10.04
CA ILE A 22 -33.83 5.52 10.35
C ILE A 22 -32.31 5.79 10.36
N LEU A 23 -31.77 6.42 9.31
CA LEU A 23 -30.35 6.67 9.20
C LEU A 23 -29.86 7.70 10.22
N SER A 24 -30.67 8.73 10.53
CA SER A 24 -30.31 9.72 11.54
C SER A 24 -30.27 9.11 12.94
N LEU A 25 -31.18 8.18 13.29
CA LEU A 25 -31.17 7.44 14.55
C LEU A 25 -29.92 6.54 14.68
N GLU A 26 -29.32 6.10 13.56
CA GLU A 26 -28.08 5.32 13.53
C GLU A 26 -26.79 6.19 13.59
N GLY A 27 -26.96 7.51 13.65
CA GLY A 27 -25.87 8.49 13.83
C GLY A 27 -25.33 9.07 12.53
N PHE A 28 -25.96 8.83 11.38
CA PHE A 28 -25.59 9.43 10.11
C PHE A 28 -26.15 10.85 9.95
N GLN A 29 -25.43 11.72 9.25
CA GLN A 29 -26.01 12.93 8.68
C GLN A 29 -26.73 12.57 7.39
N VAL A 30 -27.95 13.08 7.20
CA VAL A 30 -28.75 12.73 6.02
C VAL A 30 -29.19 13.99 5.28
N LEU A 31 -28.81 14.07 4.02
CA LEU A 31 -29.31 15.03 3.06
C LEU A 31 -30.36 14.33 2.19
N THR A 32 -31.45 14.99 1.87
CA THR A 32 -32.53 14.41 1.08
C THR A 32 -32.79 15.19 -0.19
N ALA A 33 -33.19 14.52 -1.27
CA ALA A 33 -33.60 15.09 -2.53
C ALA A 33 -34.81 14.32 -3.10
N ARG A 34 -35.63 14.98 -3.91
CA ARG A 34 -36.87 14.40 -4.49
C ARG A 34 -36.66 13.76 -5.86
N ASN A 35 -35.52 14.03 -6.49
CA ASN A 35 -35.13 13.50 -7.81
C ASN A 35 -33.63 13.70 -8.03
N GLY A 36 -33.10 13.10 -9.09
CA GLY A 36 -31.69 13.18 -9.43
C GLY A 36 -31.17 14.60 -9.69
N LYS A 37 -32.01 15.52 -10.21
CA LYS A 37 -31.62 16.90 -10.48
C LYS A 37 -31.36 17.67 -9.17
N GLU A 38 -32.27 17.61 -8.22
CA GLU A 38 -32.11 18.21 -6.89
C GLU A 38 -30.89 17.62 -6.16
N ALA A 39 -30.70 16.30 -6.30
CA ALA A 39 -29.52 15.61 -5.77
C ALA A 39 -28.21 16.17 -6.34
N LEU A 40 -28.12 16.40 -7.65
CA LEU A 40 -26.95 17.03 -8.28
C LEU A 40 -26.68 18.46 -7.78
N GLU A 41 -27.74 19.24 -7.54
CA GLU A 41 -27.62 20.61 -6.99
C GLU A 41 -27.02 20.58 -5.56
N HIS A 42 -27.44 19.61 -4.75
CA HIS A 42 -26.86 19.39 -3.41
C HIS A 42 -25.38 18.97 -3.51
N MET A 43 -25.03 18.04 -4.39
CA MET A 43 -23.67 17.55 -4.57
C MET A 43 -22.68 18.61 -5.06
N GLN A 44 -23.15 19.68 -5.69
CA GLN A 44 -22.29 20.84 -6.03
C GLN A 44 -21.82 21.62 -4.80
N ARG A 45 -22.51 21.52 -3.67
CA ARG A 45 -22.24 22.25 -2.43
C ARG A 45 -21.54 21.40 -1.39
N VAL A 46 -21.94 20.12 -1.29
CA VAL A 46 -21.39 19.18 -0.34
C VAL A 46 -21.39 17.78 -0.94
N LEU A 47 -20.29 17.04 -0.79
CA LEU A 47 -20.17 15.68 -1.30
C LEU A 47 -20.62 14.68 -0.24
N PRO A 48 -21.58 13.78 -0.55
CA PRO A 48 -21.95 12.70 0.35
C PRO A 48 -20.90 11.58 0.31
N GLU A 49 -20.79 10.83 1.40
CA GLU A 49 -19.96 9.62 1.47
C GLU A 49 -20.65 8.38 0.92
N LEU A 50 -21.99 8.43 0.76
CA LEU A 50 -22.80 7.37 0.16
C LEU A 50 -24.10 7.97 -0.38
N ILE A 51 -24.60 7.43 -1.49
CA ILE A 51 -25.86 7.80 -2.10
C ILE A 51 -26.80 6.61 -2.06
N ILE A 52 -28.06 6.86 -1.69
CA ILE A 52 -29.18 5.91 -1.77
C ILE A 52 -30.21 6.56 -2.69
N SER A 53 -30.55 5.95 -3.81
CA SER A 53 -31.48 6.54 -4.78
C SER A 53 -32.54 5.55 -5.22
N ASP A 54 -33.78 6.00 -5.26
CA ASP A 54 -34.81 5.29 -6.01
C ASP A 54 -34.42 5.27 -7.49
N ILE A 55 -34.86 4.22 -8.18
CA ILE A 55 -34.71 4.08 -9.62
C ILE A 55 -35.69 4.96 -10.34
N THR A 56 -36.98 4.87 -9.98
CA THR A 56 -38.07 5.50 -10.72
C THR A 56 -38.50 6.81 -10.07
N MET A 57 -38.04 7.93 -10.60
CA MET A 57 -38.34 9.27 -10.09
C MET A 57 -38.67 10.24 -11.24
N PRO A 58 -39.52 11.28 -11.01
CA PRO A 58 -39.79 12.31 -12.00
C PRO A 58 -38.56 13.21 -12.21
N VAL A 59 -38.53 13.93 -13.37
CA VAL A 59 -37.52 14.93 -13.76
C VAL A 59 -36.18 14.31 -14.15
N MET A 60 -35.56 13.53 -13.28
CA MET A 60 -34.33 12.76 -13.51
C MET A 60 -34.42 11.50 -12.65
N ASP A 61 -34.46 10.36 -13.33
CA ASP A 61 -34.51 9.05 -12.66
C ASP A 61 -33.16 8.63 -12.05
N GLY A 62 -33.15 7.51 -11.32
CA GLY A 62 -32.00 7.02 -10.66
C GLY A 62 -30.87 6.57 -11.59
N TYR A 63 -31.21 6.06 -12.78
CA TYR A 63 -30.19 5.64 -13.76
C TYR A 63 -29.51 6.82 -14.45
N ASP A 64 -30.27 7.84 -14.82
CA ASP A 64 -29.72 9.08 -15.38
C ASP A 64 -28.83 9.78 -14.34
N PHE A 65 -29.27 9.81 -13.09
CA PHE A 65 -28.51 10.37 -11.97
C PHE A 65 -27.20 9.58 -11.77
N TYR A 66 -27.26 8.25 -11.70
CA TYR A 66 -26.08 7.40 -11.59
C TYR A 66 -25.09 7.62 -12.74
N THR A 67 -25.59 7.63 -13.98
CA THR A 67 -24.75 7.84 -15.16
C THR A 67 -24.05 9.19 -15.11
N THR A 68 -24.76 10.24 -14.68
CA THR A 68 -24.20 11.59 -14.52
C THR A 68 -23.11 11.62 -13.46
N ILE A 69 -23.26 10.91 -12.34
CA ILE A 69 -22.24 10.79 -11.28
C ILE A 69 -21.02 10.04 -11.80
N ARG A 70 -21.20 8.92 -12.48
CA ARG A 70 -20.09 8.09 -13.00
C ARG A 70 -19.30 8.77 -14.12
N ALA A 71 -19.87 9.75 -14.79
CA ALA A 71 -19.17 10.56 -15.80
C ALA A 71 -18.24 11.63 -15.21
N ARG A 72 -18.32 11.92 -13.90
CA ARG A 72 -17.50 12.94 -13.25
C ARG A 72 -16.41 12.31 -12.39
N ALA A 73 -15.17 12.64 -12.69
CA ALA A 73 -13.99 12.11 -11.96
C ALA A 73 -14.04 12.36 -10.45
N GLU A 74 -14.63 13.48 -10.01
CA GLU A 74 -14.76 13.88 -8.61
C GLU A 74 -15.78 13.02 -7.84
N TRP A 75 -16.79 12.44 -8.54
CA TRP A 75 -17.93 11.74 -7.95
C TRP A 75 -17.93 10.23 -8.21
N VAL A 76 -17.15 9.77 -9.19
CA VAL A 76 -17.13 8.38 -9.66
C VAL A 76 -16.89 7.35 -8.56
N GLY A 77 -16.17 7.75 -7.52
CA GLY A 77 -15.84 6.88 -6.40
C GLY A 77 -16.90 6.79 -5.31
N ILE A 78 -17.94 7.63 -5.31
CA ILE A 78 -18.94 7.64 -4.25
C ILE A 78 -19.81 6.37 -4.33
N PRO A 79 -19.92 5.58 -3.24
CA PRO A 79 -20.77 4.40 -3.21
C PRO A 79 -22.23 4.74 -3.51
N PHE A 80 -22.90 3.91 -4.32
CA PHE A 80 -24.25 4.15 -4.76
C PHE A 80 -25.11 2.89 -4.57
N ILE A 81 -26.22 3.04 -3.87
CA ILE A 81 -27.20 1.99 -3.59
C ILE A 81 -28.50 2.37 -4.28
N PHE A 82 -29.03 1.49 -5.12
CA PHE A 82 -30.37 1.66 -5.67
C PHE A 82 -31.45 1.10 -4.75
N LEU A 83 -32.59 1.79 -4.72
CA LEU A 83 -33.86 1.27 -4.17
C LEU A 83 -34.72 0.79 -5.33
N SER A 84 -35.07 -0.49 -5.35
CA SER A 84 -35.85 -1.07 -6.43
C SER A 84 -37.16 -1.69 -5.94
N ALA A 85 -38.24 -1.62 -6.75
CA ALA A 85 -39.45 -2.36 -6.48
C ALA A 85 -39.30 -3.83 -6.86
N ARG A 86 -39.96 -4.75 -6.16
CA ARG A 86 -39.91 -6.22 -6.41
C ARG A 86 -40.22 -6.64 -7.84
N THR A 87 -40.91 -5.79 -8.60
CA THR A 87 -41.38 -6.06 -9.95
C THR A 87 -40.37 -5.77 -11.07
N GLU A 88 -39.27 -5.08 -10.73
CA GLU A 88 -38.23 -4.62 -11.67
C GLU A 88 -37.09 -5.63 -11.86
N HIS A 89 -37.27 -6.91 -11.49
CA HIS A 89 -36.27 -7.96 -11.67
C HIS A 89 -35.75 -8.15 -13.10
N ALA A 90 -36.49 -7.67 -14.13
CA ALA A 90 -36.02 -7.71 -15.51
C ALA A 90 -34.85 -6.75 -15.79
N ASP A 91 -34.71 -5.68 -15.00
CA ASP A 91 -33.66 -4.69 -15.16
C ASP A 91 -32.33 -5.11 -14.43
N PHE A 92 -32.41 -6.17 -13.63
CA PHE A 92 -31.23 -6.72 -12.94
C PHE A 92 -30.12 -7.18 -13.90
N VAL A 93 -30.45 -7.60 -15.11
CA VAL A 93 -29.48 -8.03 -16.13
C VAL A 93 -28.84 -6.82 -16.82
N THR A 94 -29.61 -5.76 -17.05
CA THR A 94 -29.11 -4.53 -17.67
C THR A 94 -28.21 -3.74 -16.71
N SER A 95 -28.53 -3.74 -15.42
CA SER A 95 -27.83 -2.99 -14.41
C SER A 95 -26.54 -3.68 -13.90
N ARG A 96 -26.40 -5.00 -14.01
CA ARG A 96 -25.11 -5.69 -13.79
C ARG A 96 -24.01 -5.22 -14.75
N ASN A 97 -24.40 -4.84 -15.96
CA ASN A 97 -23.48 -4.27 -16.95
C ASN A 97 -23.06 -2.82 -16.64
N LEU A 98 -23.78 -2.12 -15.75
CA LEU A 98 -23.50 -0.74 -15.35
C LEU A 98 -22.55 -0.63 -14.15
N GLY A 99 -22.15 -1.76 -13.53
CA GLY A 99 -21.19 -1.75 -12.41
C GLY A 99 -21.74 -1.14 -11.12
N VAL A 100 -23.04 -1.28 -10.87
CA VAL A 100 -23.71 -0.73 -9.68
C VAL A 100 -23.23 -1.45 -8.41
N ASP A 101 -23.02 -0.66 -7.36
CA ASP A 101 -22.43 -1.16 -6.10
C ASP A 101 -23.37 -2.07 -5.30
N ASP A 102 -24.67 -1.75 -5.20
CA ASP A 102 -25.68 -2.57 -4.50
C ASP A 102 -27.13 -2.15 -4.76
N TYR A 103 -28.07 -3.04 -4.39
CA TYR A 103 -29.52 -2.84 -4.49
C TYR A 103 -30.20 -3.17 -3.15
N LEU A 104 -31.21 -2.37 -2.78
CA LEU A 104 -32.15 -2.67 -1.72
C LEU A 104 -33.56 -2.80 -2.30
N THR A 105 -34.25 -3.91 -2.02
CA THR A 105 -35.58 -4.16 -2.55
C THR A 105 -36.66 -3.65 -1.61
N LYS A 106 -37.57 -2.82 -2.12
CA LYS A 106 -38.73 -2.32 -1.34
C LYS A 106 -39.74 -3.47 -1.11
N PRO A 107 -40.33 -3.65 0.08
CA PRO A 107 -40.19 -2.83 1.28
C PRO A 107 -38.84 -3.11 2.02
N ILE A 108 -38.16 -2.05 2.45
CA ILE A 108 -36.83 -2.10 3.06
C ILE A 108 -36.98 -2.21 4.57
N SER A 109 -36.37 -3.21 5.19
CA SER A 109 -36.28 -3.29 6.64
C SER A 109 -35.19 -2.34 7.18
N ARG A 110 -35.35 -1.84 8.42
CA ARG A 110 -34.31 -1.04 9.08
C ARG A 110 -32.98 -1.77 9.14
N GLU A 111 -33.01 -3.06 9.49
CA GLU A 111 -31.81 -3.88 9.65
C GLU A 111 -31.06 -4.03 8.32
N GLU A 112 -31.76 -4.30 7.23
CA GLU A 112 -31.18 -4.44 5.89
C GLU A 112 -30.57 -3.12 5.40
N LEU A 113 -31.28 -1.99 5.56
CA LEU A 113 -30.77 -0.66 5.20
C LEU A 113 -29.47 -0.35 5.94
N VAL A 114 -29.47 -0.45 7.26
CA VAL A 114 -28.33 -0.10 8.11
C VAL A 114 -27.11 -1.00 7.84
N THR A 115 -27.36 -2.31 7.71
CA THR A 115 -26.29 -3.30 7.43
C THR A 115 -25.64 -3.03 6.08
N THR A 116 -26.43 -2.77 5.04
CA THR A 116 -25.94 -2.48 3.69
C THR A 116 -25.15 -1.18 3.67
N VAL A 117 -25.69 -0.12 4.25
CA VAL A 117 -25.01 1.18 4.33
C VAL A 117 -23.65 1.07 5.04
N ARG A 118 -23.61 0.46 6.23
CA ARG A 118 -22.37 0.29 6.99
C ARG A 118 -21.34 -0.57 6.24
N SER A 119 -21.78 -1.65 5.61
CA SER A 119 -20.91 -2.52 4.80
C SER A 119 -20.29 -1.77 3.63
N ARG A 120 -21.08 -0.97 2.90
CA ARG A 120 -20.60 -0.18 1.75
C ARG A 120 -19.64 0.93 2.17
N LEU A 121 -19.95 1.68 3.21
CA LEU A 121 -19.06 2.70 3.77
C LEU A 121 -17.73 2.10 4.23
N SER A 122 -17.78 0.95 4.91
CA SER A 122 -16.56 0.24 5.36
C SER A 122 -15.68 -0.19 4.18
N ARG A 123 -16.27 -0.82 3.15
CA ARG A 123 -15.53 -1.23 1.93
C ARG A 123 -14.94 -0.04 1.19
N PHE A 124 -15.70 1.04 1.07
CA PHE A 124 -15.23 2.26 0.42
C PHE A 124 -14.03 2.85 1.16
N ARG A 125 -14.08 2.96 2.50
CA ARG A 125 -12.98 3.45 3.31
C ARG A 125 -11.73 2.58 3.19
N GLN A 126 -11.91 1.26 3.24
CA GLN A 126 -10.79 0.33 3.05
C GLN A 126 -10.14 0.51 1.67
N ALA A 127 -10.94 0.64 0.62
CA ALA A 127 -10.42 0.88 -0.73
C ALA A 127 -9.70 2.24 -0.86
N GLN A 128 -10.23 3.30 -0.25
CA GLN A 128 -9.61 4.63 -0.21
C GLN A 128 -8.27 4.60 0.56
N MET A 129 -8.25 3.97 1.74
CA MET A 129 -7.01 3.81 2.52
C MET A 129 -5.95 3.04 1.73
N ALA A 130 -6.35 1.96 1.05
CA ALA A 130 -5.44 1.19 0.22
C ALA A 130 -4.87 2.01 -0.95
N ARG A 131 -5.70 2.85 -1.60
CA ARG A 131 -5.25 3.75 -2.69
C ARG A 131 -4.27 4.81 -2.18
N VAL A 132 -4.56 5.44 -1.04
CA VAL A 132 -3.66 6.44 -0.43
C VAL A 132 -2.34 5.79 -0.05
N HIS A 133 -2.38 4.61 0.56
CA HIS A 133 -1.19 3.85 0.93
C HIS A 133 -0.33 3.51 -0.31
N GLN A 134 -0.96 3.03 -1.39
CA GLN A 134 -0.26 2.73 -2.64
C GLN A 134 0.36 3.98 -3.26
N ALA A 135 -0.36 5.10 -3.30
CA ALA A 135 0.16 6.37 -3.82
C ALA A 135 1.37 6.89 -3.01
N HIS A 136 1.38 6.68 -1.69
CA HIS A 136 2.55 6.98 -0.85
C HIS A 136 3.74 6.09 -1.20
N LEU A 137 3.53 4.77 -1.34
CA LEU A 137 4.57 3.84 -1.77
C LEU A 137 5.16 4.25 -3.12
N ASP A 138 4.32 4.48 -4.12
CA ASP A 138 4.75 4.86 -5.47
C ASP A 138 5.58 6.16 -5.45
N SER A 139 5.17 7.14 -4.63
CA SER A 139 5.89 8.40 -4.47
C SER A 139 7.25 8.21 -3.81
N LEU A 140 7.35 7.36 -2.78
CA LEU A 140 8.62 7.05 -2.11
C LEU A 140 9.55 6.26 -3.01
N ILE A 141 9.02 5.29 -3.78
CA ILE A 141 9.79 4.53 -4.78
C ILE A 141 10.37 5.50 -5.82
N ALA A 142 9.54 6.43 -6.34
CA ALA A 142 10.00 7.41 -7.31
C ALA A 142 11.13 8.31 -6.76
N LEU A 143 11.02 8.75 -5.49
CA LEU A 143 12.05 9.54 -4.82
C LEU A 143 13.33 8.73 -4.57
N ALA A 144 13.20 7.50 -4.10
CA ALA A 144 14.34 6.63 -3.84
C ALA A 144 15.05 6.26 -5.16
N ASN A 145 14.32 5.90 -6.20
CA ASN A 145 14.87 5.69 -7.55
C ASN A 145 15.56 6.95 -8.10
N ALA A 146 15.06 8.15 -7.82
CA ALA A 146 15.73 9.39 -8.22
C ALA A 146 17.08 9.61 -7.54
N ILE A 147 17.24 9.10 -6.31
CA ILE A 147 18.52 9.13 -5.59
C ILE A 147 19.47 8.07 -6.16
N GLU A 148 18.97 6.87 -6.44
CA GLU A 148 19.75 5.75 -6.96
C GLU A 148 20.02 5.86 -8.47
N SER A 149 19.15 6.52 -9.26
CA SER A 149 19.32 6.75 -10.71
C SER A 149 20.57 7.56 -11.05
N ARG A 150 21.25 8.09 -10.05
CA ARG A 150 22.61 8.61 -10.19
C ARG A 150 23.59 7.47 -10.56
N SER A 151 23.22 6.18 -10.36
CA SER A 151 23.94 4.99 -10.79
C SER A 151 23.11 4.21 -11.83
N PRO A 152 23.53 4.10 -13.10
CA PRO A 152 22.76 3.42 -14.18
C PRO A 152 22.45 1.95 -13.87
N ASP A 153 23.23 1.31 -13.01
CA ASP A 153 23.20 -0.13 -12.75
C ASP A 153 22.17 -0.52 -11.66
N MET A 154 21.39 0.45 -11.15
CA MET A 154 20.46 0.27 -10.02
C MET A 154 18.97 0.20 -10.43
N ALA A 155 18.70 0.09 -11.76
CA ALA A 155 17.32 0.02 -12.22
C ALA A 155 16.57 -1.18 -11.62
N GLY A 156 15.44 -0.94 -10.95
CA GLY A 156 14.60 -1.97 -10.32
C GLY A 156 15.18 -2.59 -9.04
N HIS A 157 16.30 -2.09 -8.53
CA HIS A 157 16.93 -2.57 -7.29
C HIS A 157 15.99 -2.48 -6.09
N ILE A 158 15.36 -1.31 -5.90
CA ILE A 158 14.46 -1.05 -4.78
C ILE A 158 13.28 -2.02 -4.81
N GLU A 159 12.64 -2.19 -5.97
CA GLU A 159 11.49 -3.06 -6.15
C GLU A 159 11.85 -4.52 -5.85
N ARG A 160 13.03 -4.98 -6.29
CA ARG A 160 13.49 -6.35 -6.03
C ARG A 160 13.80 -6.59 -4.57
N ILE A 161 14.53 -5.69 -3.90
CA ILE A 161 14.80 -5.80 -2.46
C ILE A 161 13.50 -5.82 -1.66
N MET A 162 12.55 -4.92 -1.99
CA MET A 162 11.25 -4.88 -1.35
C MET A 162 10.50 -6.21 -1.49
N GLU A 163 10.48 -6.79 -2.70
CA GLU A 163 9.81 -8.07 -2.95
C GLU A 163 10.53 -9.22 -2.23
N PHE A 164 11.86 -9.29 -2.27
CA PHE A 164 12.64 -10.29 -1.52
C PHE A 164 12.39 -10.21 -0.02
N ALA A 165 12.46 -9.00 0.55
CA ALA A 165 12.23 -8.79 1.97
C ALA A 165 10.83 -9.23 2.40
N VAL A 166 9.79 -8.92 1.61
CA VAL A 166 8.40 -9.30 1.90
C VAL A 166 8.20 -10.81 1.80
N ILE A 167 8.80 -11.47 0.82
CA ILE A 167 8.76 -12.94 0.71
C ILE A 167 9.37 -13.55 1.97
N LEU A 168 10.58 -13.14 2.36
CA LEU A 168 11.26 -13.65 3.56
C LEU A 168 10.45 -13.40 4.83
N ALA A 169 9.90 -12.20 4.99
CA ALA A 169 9.02 -11.86 6.12
C ALA A 169 7.75 -12.73 6.16
N GLY A 170 7.21 -13.11 5.01
CA GLY A 170 6.07 -14.04 4.90
C GLY A 170 6.41 -15.41 5.46
N TYR A 171 7.57 -15.97 5.12
CA TYR A 171 8.05 -17.27 5.66
C TYR A 171 8.40 -17.20 7.16
N LEU A 172 8.73 -16.02 7.67
CA LEU A 172 8.93 -15.76 9.10
C LEU A 172 7.62 -15.48 9.85
N GLY A 173 6.45 -15.56 9.17
CA GLY A 173 5.14 -15.39 9.79
C GLY A 173 4.78 -13.93 10.16
N TRP A 174 5.40 -12.94 9.51
CA TRP A 174 5.10 -11.54 9.77
C TRP A 174 3.68 -11.15 9.34
N SER A 175 3.00 -10.38 10.19
CA SER A 175 1.69 -9.82 9.87
C SER A 175 1.77 -8.84 8.68
N PRO A 176 0.65 -8.64 7.94
CA PRO A 176 0.61 -7.67 6.83
C PRO A 176 1.05 -6.25 7.22
N ARG A 177 0.75 -5.82 8.46
CA ARG A 177 1.19 -4.51 8.98
C ARG A 177 2.72 -4.44 9.07
N ARG A 178 3.36 -5.41 9.73
CA ARG A 178 4.83 -5.45 9.83
C ARG A 178 5.51 -5.57 8.47
N GLN A 179 4.91 -6.32 7.54
CA GLN A 179 5.40 -6.39 6.16
C GLN A 179 5.29 -5.02 5.44
N SER A 180 4.28 -4.21 5.74
CA SER A 180 4.17 -2.84 5.22
C SER A 180 5.31 -1.95 5.73
N ASP A 181 5.63 -2.01 7.02
CA ASP A 181 6.75 -1.25 7.59
C ASP A 181 8.09 -1.69 6.96
N LEU A 182 8.26 -2.99 6.73
CA LEU A 182 9.44 -3.53 6.05
C LEU A 182 9.56 -3.07 4.59
N ARG A 183 8.45 -2.93 3.87
CA ARG A 183 8.44 -2.36 2.51
C ARG A 183 8.96 -0.93 2.50
N PHE A 184 8.49 -0.09 3.42
CA PHE A 184 9.00 1.27 3.55
C PHE A 184 10.49 1.28 3.91
N ALA A 185 10.93 0.43 4.82
CA ALA A 185 12.33 0.31 5.18
C ALA A 185 13.19 -0.15 3.99
N ALA A 186 12.72 -1.10 3.17
CA ALA A 186 13.40 -1.54 1.96
C ALA A 186 13.54 -0.41 0.92
N ILE A 187 12.49 0.40 0.71
CA ILE A 187 12.55 1.57 -0.19
C ILE A 187 13.55 2.62 0.31
N LEU A 188 13.65 2.81 1.62
CA LEU A 188 14.37 3.92 2.22
C LEU A 188 15.73 3.53 2.82
N HIS A 189 16.16 2.24 2.73
CA HIS A 189 17.38 1.77 3.40
C HIS A 189 18.62 2.60 3.04
N ASP A 190 18.69 3.04 1.81
CA ASP A 190 19.80 3.78 1.21
C ASP A 190 19.55 5.31 1.07
N ILE A 191 18.41 5.84 1.59
CA ILE A 191 18.07 7.26 1.48
C ILE A 191 19.17 8.21 1.97
N GLY A 192 19.93 7.80 2.96
CA GLY A 192 21.04 8.57 3.50
C GLY A 192 22.21 8.80 2.53
N LYS A 193 22.28 8.04 1.43
CA LYS A 193 23.27 8.24 0.37
C LYS A 193 23.13 9.59 -0.34
N ILE A 194 22.01 10.29 -0.18
CA ILE A 194 21.82 11.65 -0.71
C ILE A 194 22.88 12.62 -0.22
N HIS A 195 23.45 12.40 0.97
CA HIS A 195 24.48 13.23 1.56
C HIS A 195 25.91 12.87 1.12
N ILE A 196 26.08 11.80 0.37
CA ILE A 196 27.38 11.37 -0.13
C ILE A 196 27.69 12.08 -1.45
N PRO A 197 28.84 12.77 -1.55
CA PRO A 197 29.25 13.39 -2.82
C PRO A 197 29.32 12.37 -3.95
N ALA A 198 28.82 12.74 -5.14
CA ALA A 198 28.84 11.89 -6.32
C ALA A 198 30.26 11.40 -6.69
N SER A 199 31.28 12.23 -6.45
CA SER A 199 32.69 11.89 -6.67
C SER A 199 33.20 10.73 -5.80
N ILE A 200 32.54 10.46 -4.67
CA ILE A 200 32.84 9.33 -3.79
C ILE A 200 31.99 8.13 -4.17
N LEU A 201 30.68 8.37 -4.36
CA LEU A 201 29.71 7.29 -4.61
C LEU A 201 30.00 6.55 -5.92
N PHE A 202 30.50 7.25 -6.96
CA PHE A 202 30.78 6.71 -8.29
C PHE A 202 32.28 6.65 -8.60
N LYS A 203 33.12 6.65 -7.57
CA LYS A 203 34.54 6.57 -7.75
C LYS A 203 34.95 5.21 -8.32
N SER A 204 35.65 5.21 -9.45
CA SER A 204 36.13 4.01 -10.13
C SER A 204 37.44 3.44 -9.56
N THR A 205 38.10 4.18 -8.66
CA THR A 205 39.31 3.75 -7.96
C THR A 205 38.99 3.32 -6.53
N PRO A 206 39.85 2.55 -5.87
CA PRO A 206 39.63 2.17 -4.48
C PRO A 206 39.35 3.37 -3.57
N LEU A 207 38.40 3.23 -2.69
CA LEU A 207 38.05 4.25 -1.70
C LEU A 207 39.11 4.33 -0.62
N SER A 208 39.47 5.54 -0.20
CA SER A 208 40.25 5.77 1.01
C SER A 208 39.46 5.43 2.26
N GLN A 209 40.11 5.29 3.38
CA GLN A 209 39.46 5.02 4.67
C GLN A 209 38.44 6.13 5.03
N ALA A 210 38.78 7.40 4.82
CA ALA A 210 37.88 8.51 5.08
C ALA A 210 36.62 8.50 4.18
N GLU A 211 36.78 8.12 2.90
CA GLU A 211 35.66 7.96 1.99
C GLU A 211 34.75 6.77 2.39
N TRP A 212 35.35 5.66 2.84
CA TRP A 212 34.63 4.53 3.41
C TRP A 212 33.85 4.90 4.66
N GLU A 213 34.43 5.65 5.56
CA GLU A 213 33.76 6.16 6.77
C GLU A 213 32.57 7.03 6.40
N MET A 214 32.68 7.84 5.36
CA MET A 214 31.58 8.67 4.85
C MET A 214 30.43 7.81 4.30
N ILE A 215 30.76 6.76 3.52
CA ILE A 215 29.73 5.83 3.01
C ILE A 215 29.05 5.10 4.16
N ARG A 216 29.79 4.59 5.14
CA ARG A 216 29.25 3.85 6.29
C ARG A 216 28.31 4.69 7.19
N ARG A 217 28.25 6.00 7.00
CA ARG A 217 27.34 6.87 7.73
C ARG A 217 25.93 6.93 7.12
N HIS A 218 25.70 6.45 5.89
CA HIS A 218 24.39 6.57 5.28
C HIS A 218 23.25 5.88 6.07
N PRO A 219 23.44 4.74 6.77
CA PRO A 219 22.36 4.15 7.54
C PRO A 219 21.93 5.03 8.73
N ILE A 220 22.90 5.68 9.39
CA ILE A 220 22.65 6.65 10.46
C ILE A 220 21.86 7.82 9.91
N THR A 221 22.38 8.43 8.83
CA THR A 221 21.77 9.61 8.20
C THR A 221 20.37 9.29 7.69
N GLY A 222 20.18 8.13 7.04
CA GLY A 222 18.87 7.69 6.55
C GLY A 222 17.87 7.51 7.68
N ALA A 223 18.26 6.86 8.76
CA ALA A 223 17.40 6.69 9.93
C ALA A 223 17.01 8.04 10.58
N GLU A 224 17.95 8.96 10.71
CA GLU A 224 17.69 10.31 11.23
C GLU A 224 16.71 11.10 10.36
N MET A 225 16.74 10.92 9.03
CA MET A 225 15.81 11.60 8.11
C MET A 225 14.35 11.15 8.29
N ILE A 226 14.13 9.93 8.74
CA ILE A 226 12.78 9.33 8.76
C ILE A 226 12.20 9.12 10.17
N LYS A 227 13.01 9.20 11.23
CA LYS A 227 12.60 8.87 12.61
C LYS A 227 11.44 9.68 13.16
N ASP A 228 11.26 10.91 12.70
CA ASP A 228 10.21 11.83 13.16
C ASP A 228 8.97 11.82 12.25
N VAL A 229 8.96 10.99 11.20
CA VAL A 229 7.81 10.82 10.32
C VAL A 229 6.88 9.74 10.90
N PRO A 230 5.64 10.07 11.34
CA PRO A 230 4.83 9.17 12.17
C PRO A 230 4.61 7.76 11.62
N TYR A 231 4.49 7.59 10.29
CA TYR A 231 4.29 6.28 9.66
C TYR A 231 5.59 5.56 9.28
N LEU A 232 6.77 6.16 9.54
CA LEU A 232 8.10 5.59 9.27
C LEU A 232 8.91 5.31 10.54
N VAL A 233 8.36 5.59 11.71
CA VAL A 233 9.06 5.40 13.01
C VAL A 233 9.59 3.98 13.15
N GLU A 234 8.77 2.98 12.82
CA GLU A 234 9.15 1.56 12.89
C GLU A 234 10.19 1.16 11.81
N CYS A 235 10.32 1.97 10.76
CA CYS A 235 11.31 1.73 9.70
C CYS A 235 12.72 2.21 10.09
N ALA A 236 12.81 3.27 10.91
CA ALA A 236 14.09 3.91 11.22
C ALA A 236 15.13 2.94 11.84
N PRO A 237 14.79 2.04 12.78
CA PRO A 237 15.74 1.03 13.28
C PRO A 237 16.17 0.04 12.18
N MET A 238 15.28 -0.31 11.25
CA MET A 238 15.61 -1.22 10.16
C MET A 238 16.60 -0.58 9.19
N VAL A 239 16.36 0.69 8.81
CA VAL A 239 17.26 1.50 7.98
C VAL A 239 18.60 1.72 8.65
N ARG A 240 18.64 1.99 9.97
CA ARG A 240 19.88 2.21 10.68
C ARG A 240 20.80 0.98 10.69
N HIS A 241 20.22 -0.22 10.80
CA HIS A 241 20.99 -1.43 11.13
C HIS A 241 21.03 -2.45 9.98
N HIS A 242 20.64 -2.10 8.75
CA HIS A 242 20.62 -3.05 7.63
C HIS A 242 22.01 -3.54 7.18
N HIS A 243 23.07 -2.89 7.62
CA HIS A 243 24.46 -3.32 7.43
C HIS A 243 25.10 -3.95 8.66
N GLU A 244 24.32 -4.21 9.72
CA GLU A 244 24.81 -5.02 10.82
C GLU A 244 24.94 -6.48 10.40
N ARG A 245 25.91 -7.15 11.01
CA ARG A 245 26.22 -8.55 10.76
C ARG A 245 25.87 -9.37 12.00
N TRP A 246 25.42 -10.58 11.78
CA TRP A 246 25.06 -11.50 12.87
C TRP A 246 26.19 -11.69 13.86
N ASP A 247 27.46 -11.71 13.41
CA ASP A 247 28.67 -11.88 14.22
C ASP A 247 29.14 -10.60 14.93
N GLY A 248 28.46 -9.45 14.75
CA GLY A 248 28.80 -8.17 15.38
C GLY A 248 29.90 -7.37 14.68
N PHE A 249 30.42 -7.84 13.54
CA PHE A 249 31.41 -7.10 12.75
C PHE A 249 30.80 -6.20 11.68
N GLY A 250 29.49 -5.87 11.84
CA GLY A 250 28.77 -4.95 11.00
C GLY A 250 28.95 -3.48 11.41
N TYR A 251 28.10 -2.64 10.86
CA TYR A 251 28.04 -1.21 11.20
C TYR A 251 26.59 -0.71 11.11
N PRO A 252 26.22 0.41 11.75
CA PRO A 252 27.08 1.41 12.39
C PRO A 252 27.39 1.14 13.87
N ASP A 253 26.59 0.32 14.57
CA ASP A 253 26.64 0.21 16.03
C ASP A 253 27.34 -1.09 16.50
N GLY A 254 27.66 -2.01 15.57
CA GLY A 254 28.29 -3.30 15.88
C GLY A 254 27.38 -4.25 16.66
N LEU A 255 26.06 -4.19 16.40
CA LEU A 255 25.10 -5.08 17.03
C LEU A 255 25.30 -6.53 16.57
N ALA A 256 25.05 -7.50 17.47
CA ALA A 256 25.22 -8.93 17.18
C ALA A 256 23.96 -9.74 17.48
N GLY A 257 23.72 -10.77 16.69
CA GLY A 257 22.65 -11.72 16.90
C GLY A 257 21.28 -11.07 16.99
N LEU A 258 20.51 -11.44 18.00
CA LEU A 258 19.13 -10.96 18.19
C LEU A 258 19.01 -9.50 18.64
N THR A 259 20.13 -8.81 18.96
CA THR A 259 20.09 -7.38 19.24
C THR A 259 19.91 -6.55 17.99
N ILE A 260 20.19 -7.12 16.80
CA ILE A 260 19.88 -6.50 15.51
C ILE A 260 18.37 -6.55 15.30
N PRO A 261 17.71 -5.42 14.97
CA PRO A 261 16.28 -5.42 14.64
C PRO A 261 15.94 -6.47 13.56
N GLU A 262 14.87 -7.25 13.76
CA GLU A 262 14.54 -8.37 12.88
C GLU A 262 14.37 -7.94 11.42
N GLY A 263 13.73 -6.78 11.17
CA GLY A 263 13.59 -6.23 9.83
C GLY A 263 14.94 -5.85 9.18
N ALA A 264 15.90 -5.38 9.96
CA ALA A 264 17.25 -5.11 9.47
C ALA A 264 17.97 -6.40 9.05
N ARG A 265 17.79 -7.50 9.81
CA ARG A 265 18.33 -8.83 9.45
C ARG A 265 17.74 -9.36 8.16
N ILE A 266 16.43 -9.12 7.91
CA ILE A 266 15.76 -9.47 6.66
C ILE A 266 16.30 -8.62 5.51
N LEU A 267 16.40 -7.30 5.70
CA LEU A 267 16.94 -6.38 4.68
C LEU A 267 18.36 -6.72 4.28
N ALA A 268 19.23 -7.07 5.24
CA ALA A 268 20.61 -7.48 4.96
C ALA A 268 20.69 -8.69 4.00
N VAL A 269 19.78 -9.67 4.16
CA VAL A 269 19.70 -10.83 3.27
C VAL A 269 19.13 -10.43 1.91
N ALA A 270 18.04 -9.64 1.88
CA ALA A 270 17.37 -9.22 0.64
C ALA A 270 18.29 -8.35 -0.23
N ASP A 271 18.98 -7.36 0.36
CA ASP A 271 19.95 -6.50 -0.33
C ASP A 271 21.12 -7.32 -0.87
N SER A 272 21.67 -8.23 -0.06
CA SER A 272 22.78 -9.09 -0.50
C SER A 272 22.37 -10.03 -1.63
N LEU A 273 21.15 -10.57 -1.60
CA LEU A 273 20.62 -11.41 -2.68
C LEU A 273 20.58 -10.63 -3.99
N ASP A 274 20.00 -9.42 -3.97
CA ASP A 274 19.93 -8.55 -5.15
C ASP A 274 21.31 -8.16 -5.65
N ASN A 275 22.22 -7.81 -4.74
CA ASN A 275 23.59 -7.44 -5.05
C ASN A 275 24.39 -8.56 -5.78
N ILE A 276 24.10 -9.82 -5.49
CA ILE A 276 24.79 -10.96 -6.11
C ILE A 276 24.21 -11.32 -7.49
N ILE A 277 22.89 -11.19 -7.66
CA ILE A 277 22.21 -11.57 -8.91
C ILE A 277 22.18 -10.45 -9.95
N THR A 278 22.53 -9.23 -9.60
CA THR A 278 22.53 -8.06 -10.49
C THR A 278 23.94 -7.76 -10.98
N GLU A 279 24.07 -7.46 -12.28
CA GLU A 279 25.36 -7.03 -12.86
C GLU A 279 25.77 -5.67 -12.30
N ARG A 280 27.07 -5.52 -11.98
CA ARG A 280 27.66 -4.28 -11.46
C ARG A 280 28.99 -4.00 -12.18
N PRO A 281 29.48 -2.75 -12.21
CA PRO A 281 30.69 -2.37 -12.93
C PRO A 281 31.93 -3.20 -12.60
N PHE A 282 31.96 -3.83 -11.41
CA PHE A 282 33.08 -4.60 -10.92
C PHE A 282 32.75 -6.05 -10.54
N ALA A 283 31.49 -6.51 -10.78
CA ALA A 283 31.06 -7.85 -10.46
C ALA A 283 30.01 -8.34 -11.46
N ALA A 284 30.31 -9.44 -12.17
CA ALA A 284 29.33 -10.09 -13.03
C ALA A 284 28.16 -10.65 -12.21
N ALA A 285 26.96 -10.57 -12.76
CA ALA A 285 25.78 -11.19 -12.19
C ALA A 285 25.99 -12.70 -12.04
N ARG A 286 25.50 -13.25 -10.94
CA ARG A 286 25.52 -14.70 -10.67
C ARG A 286 24.11 -15.25 -10.72
N SER A 287 23.99 -16.57 -10.94
CA SER A 287 22.66 -17.18 -10.92
C SER A 287 22.02 -17.09 -9.53
N LEU A 288 20.68 -17.14 -9.49
CA LEU A 288 19.93 -17.17 -8.22
C LEU A 288 20.40 -18.32 -7.31
N ASP A 289 20.67 -19.50 -7.90
CA ASP A 289 21.13 -20.66 -7.14
C ASP A 289 22.49 -20.38 -6.47
N GLN A 290 23.44 -19.81 -7.21
CA GLN A 290 24.75 -19.46 -6.68
C GLN A 290 24.64 -18.38 -5.59
N ALA A 291 23.71 -17.42 -5.72
CA ALA A 291 23.48 -16.41 -4.71
C ALA A 291 22.91 -17.02 -3.43
N CYS A 292 21.90 -17.87 -3.53
CA CYS A 292 21.32 -18.57 -2.38
C CYS A 292 22.35 -19.46 -1.68
N GLU A 293 23.14 -20.24 -2.41
CA GLU A 293 24.21 -21.07 -1.83
C GLU A 293 25.24 -20.23 -1.06
N GLU A 294 25.62 -19.06 -1.58
CA GLU A 294 26.56 -18.18 -0.91
C GLU A 294 25.98 -17.61 0.39
N LEU A 295 24.74 -17.13 0.37
CA LEU A 295 24.08 -16.62 1.56
C LEU A 295 23.93 -17.70 2.64
N ILE A 296 23.58 -18.93 2.24
CA ILE A 296 23.49 -20.09 3.14
C ILE A 296 24.86 -20.38 3.82
N ARG A 297 25.95 -20.34 3.05
CA ARG A 297 27.30 -20.54 3.59
C ARG A 297 27.69 -19.50 4.64
N LEU A 298 27.13 -18.29 4.56
CA LEU A 298 27.40 -17.18 5.48
C LEU A 298 26.40 -17.11 6.65
N SER A 299 25.50 -18.10 6.78
CA SER A 299 24.57 -18.23 7.90
C SER A 299 25.32 -18.29 9.24
N GLY A 300 24.80 -17.62 10.24
CA GLY A 300 25.42 -17.55 11.59
C GLY A 300 26.68 -16.68 11.67
N LYS A 301 27.15 -16.17 10.55
CA LYS A 301 28.28 -15.22 10.48
C LYS A 301 27.82 -13.84 10.02
N ASN A 302 27.44 -13.72 8.76
CA ASN A 302 26.93 -12.45 8.23
C ASN A 302 25.43 -12.30 8.49
N TYR A 303 24.67 -13.39 8.37
CA TYR A 303 23.22 -13.38 8.34
C TYR A 303 22.60 -14.23 9.44
N ASP A 304 21.43 -13.81 9.87
CA ASP A 304 20.60 -14.53 10.84
C ASP A 304 20.24 -15.92 10.31
N PRO A 305 20.55 -17.00 11.06
CA PRO A 305 20.16 -18.37 10.68
C PRO A 305 18.67 -18.54 10.40
N MET A 306 17.79 -17.85 11.13
CA MET A 306 16.34 -17.94 10.93
C MET A 306 15.92 -17.32 9.60
N VAL A 307 16.50 -16.17 9.21
CA VAL A 307 16.25 -15.55 7.92
C VAL A 307 16.79 -16.42 6.78
N ILE A 308 17.94 -17.07 6.99
CA ILE A 308 18.51 -18.00 6.01
C ILE A 308 17.64 -19.27 5.84
N GLU A 309 17.02 -19.78 6.90
CA GLU A 309 16.05 -20.88 6.74
C GLU A 309 14.82 -20.43 5.93
N ALA A 310 14.28 -19.24 6.20
CA ALA A 310 13.23 -18.65 5.38
C ALA A 310 13.63 -18.47 3.89
N LEU A 311 14.88 -18.09 3.63
CA LEU A 311 15.45 -18.02 2.28
C LEU A 311 15.45 -19.39 1.60
N LYS A 312 15.90 -20.44 2.28
CA LYS A 312 15.94 -21.81 1.73
C LYS A 312 14.55 -22.32 1.36
N GLU A 313 13.57 -22.11 2.24
CA GLU A 313 12.19 -22.54 1.98
C GLU A 313 11.59 -21.76 0.80
N ALA A 314 11.74 -20.43 0.77
CA ALA A 314 11.26 -19.60 -0.32
C ALA A 314 11.93 -19.95 -1.67
N TRP A 315 13.23 -20.24 -1.67
CA TRP A 315 13.98 -20.69 -2.85
C TRP A 315 13.48 -22.05 -3.34
N LYS A 316 13.32 -23.03 -2.45
CA LYS A 316 12.77 -24.36 -2.75
C LYS A 316 11.37 -24.28 -3.37
N ASP A 317 10.54 -23.35 -2.88
CA ASP A 317 9.18 -23.10 -3.38
C ASP A 317 9.15 -22.26 -4.67
N GLY A 318 10.31 -21.88 -5.23
CA GLY A 318 10.44 -21.13 -6.47
C GLY A 318 9.92 -19.69 -6.39
N LYS A 319 9.81 -19.12 -5.18
CA LYS A 319 9.21 -17.78 -4.97
C LYS A 319 10.02 -16.64 -5.60
N PHE A 320 11.30 -16.85 -5.86
CA PHE A 320 12.20 -15.85 -6.44
C PHE A 320 12.29 -15.92 -7.98
N ASN A 321 11.75 -16.99 -8.63
CA ASN A 321 11.92 -17.22 -10.06
C ASN A 321 11.30 -16.12 -10.93
N SER A 322 10.15 -15.58 -10.51
CA SER A 322 9.47 -14.50 -11.24
C SER A 322 10.22 -13.15 -11.15
N LEU A 323 11.02 -12.96 -10.12
CA LEU A 323 11.83 -11.77 -9.90
C LEU A 323 13.13 -11.82 -10.71
N HIS A 324 13.77 -12.98 -10.73
CA HIS A 324 14.95 -13.22 -11.55
C HIS A 324 14.67 -13.11 -13.07
N ALA A 325 13.47 -13.47 -13.51
CA ALA A 325 13.06 -13.34 -14.91
C ALA A 325 12.85 -11.88 -15.38
N ARG A 326 12.90 -10.91 -14.47
CA ARG A 326 12.79 -9.46 -14.77
C ARG A 326 14.15 -8.74 -14.85
N LEU A 327 15.25 -9.46 -14.60
CA LEU A 327 16.63 -9.02 -14.84
C LEU A 327 17.04 -9.21 -16.30
#